data_9cf88e2870e50303b829a6b256f68242
#
_entry.id   9cf88e2870e50303b829a6b256f68242
#
_cell.length_a   1.000
_cell.length_b   1.000
_cell.length_c   1.000
_cell.angle_alpha   90.00
_cell.angle_beta   90.00
_cell.angle_gamma   90.00
#
_symmetry.space_group_name_H-M   'P 1'
#
loop_
_entity.id
_entity.type
_entity.pdbx_description
1 polymer ?
#
loop_
_entity_poly.entity_id
_entity_poly.type
_entity_poly.pdbx_seq_one_letter_code
_entity_poly.pdbx_strand_id
1 'polypeptide(L)'
;LAGQVQNGALHMWGVREGNYLVAMSAMTAAGHITMLYVHPQYMRRKYGRKLLYTMRVFAANELGLKKVTVNVMPVWASGFFVKNGFKYLVNDANGEIIYMPMTADAIPEVRYEKKHVSVKALLWICIGCPVLITLITIAYTLYYLNV
;
A
#
# COMPACT_ATOMS: atom_id res chain seq x y z
N LEU A 1 18.45 19.64 -2.85
CA LEU A 1 17.96 18.27 -3.13
C LEU A 1 18.72 17.63 -4.31
N ALA A 2 18.98 18.37 -5.42
CA ALA A 2 19.67 17.80 -6.59
C ALA A 2 21.06 17.23 -6.26
N GLY A 3 21.85 17.93 -5.42
CA GLY A 3 23.16 17.44 -5.02
C GLY A 3 23.14 16.15 -4.20
N GLN A 4 22.14 15.96 -3.35
CA GLN A 4 21.96 14.74 -2.57
C GLN A 4 21.57 13.54 -3.45
N VAL A 5 20.73 13.78 -4.46
CA VAL A 5 20.35 12.72 -5.43
C VAL A 5 21.56 12.26 -6.23
N GLN A 6 22.41 13.17 -6.69
CA GLN A 6 23.61 12.84 -7.44
C GLN A 6 24.62 12.00 -6.63
N ASN A 7 24.68 12.22 -5.31
CA ASN A 7 25.58 11.48 -4.43
C ASN A 7 25.00 10.16 -3.90
N GLY A 8 23.81 9.75 -4.36
CA GLY A 8 23.13 8.55 -3.87
C GLY A 8 22.65 8.63 -2.41
N ALA A 9 22.77 9.80 -1.78
CA ALA A 9 22.37 10.00 -0.38
C ALA A 9 20.85 10.07 -0.21
N LEU A 10 20.10 10.33 -1.28
CA LEU A 10 18.65 10.45 -1.28
C LEU A 10 18.04 9.66 -2.43
N HIS A 11 17.14 8.75 -2.09
CA HIS A 11 16.34 8.00 -3.05
C HIS A 11 14.96 8.62 -3.19
N MET A 12 14.47 8.77 -4.41
CA MET A 12 13.20 9.42 -4.71
C MET A 12 12.32 8.54 -5.57
N TRP A 13 11.01 8.57 -5.30
CA TRP A 13 9.97 7.86 -6.07
C TRP A 13 8.84 8.80 -6.40
N GLY A 14 8.23 8.59 -7.57
CA GLY A 14 7.07 9.34 -8.01
C GLY A 14 5.99 8.44 -8.58
N VAL A 15 4.75 8.86 -8.49
CA VAL A 15 3.60 8.25 -9.16
C VAL A 15 3.05 9.24 -10.18
N ARG A 16 2.87 8.76 -11.40
CA ARG A 16 2.27 9.55 -12.51
C ARG A 16 0.89 9.00 -12.83
N GLU A 17 -0.04 9.90 -13.15
CA GLU A 17 -1.28 9.62 -13.87
C GLU A 17 -1.29 10.44 -15.14
N GLY A 18 -1.21 9.77 -16.28
CA GLY A 18 -0.95 10.42 -17.56
C GLY A 18 0.35 11.23 -17.51
N ASN A 19 0.27 12.51 -17.80
CA ASN A 19 1.43 13.41 -17.81
C ASN A 19 1.70 14.12 -16.45
N TYR A 20 0.86 13.89 -15.44
CA TYR A 20 0.96 14.58 -14.15
C TYR A 20 1.65 13.74 -13.10
N LEU A 21 2.59 14.35 -12.35
CA LEU A 21 3.17 13.76 -11.14
C LEU A 21 2.20 14.00 -10.00
N VAL A 22 1.52 12.93 -9.53
CA VAL A 22 0.41 13.03 -8.55
C VAL A 22 0.83 12.68 -7.14
N ALA A 23 1.97 12.01 -6.96
CA ALA A 23 2.54 11.72 -5.65
C ALA A 23 4.05 11.56 -5.74
N MET A 24 4.77 11.88 -4.68
CA MET A 24 6.21 11.75 -4.59
C MET A 24 6.65 11.43 -3.17
N SER A 25 7.81 10.78 -3.06
CA SER A 25 8.45 10.47 -1.78
C SER A 25 9.96 10.47 -1.90
N ALA A 26 10.63 10.68 -0.76
CA ALA A 26 12.08 10.62 -0.68
C ALA A 26 12.51 9.98 0.64
N MET A 27 13.62 9.24 0.59
CA MET A 27 14.21 8.57 1.73
C MET A 27 15.74 8.63 1.62
N THR A 28 16.42 8.83 2.75
CA THR A 28 17.89 8.78 2.82
C THR A 28 18.38 7.34 2.76
N ALA A 29 19.66 7.16 2.44
CA ALA A 29 20.33 5.85 2.50
C ALA A 29 20.31 5.22 3.91
N ALA A 30 20.16 6.04 4.98
CA ALA A 30 20.00 5.57 6.35
C ALA A 30 18.56 5.11 6.68
N GLY A 31 17.62 5.13 5.71
CA GLY A 31 16.24 4.70 5.91
C GLY A 31 15.33 5.76 6.56
N HIS A 32 15.76 7.03 6.58
CA HIS A 32 14.90 8.10 7.07
C HIS A 32 14.04 8.68 5.94
N ILE A 33 12.72 8.60 6.09
CA ILE A 33 11.76 9.19 5.14
C ILE A 33 11.73 10.69 5.36
N THR A 34 12.20 11.43 4.36
CA THR A 34 12.28 12.90 4.42
C THR A 34 11.06 13.57 3.83
N MET A 35 10.37 12.88 2.91
CA MET A 35 9.22 13.43 2.21
C MET A 35 8.26 12.32 1.79
N LEU A 36 6.96 12.58 1.97
CA LEU A 36 5.87 11.80 1.39
C LEU A 36 4.71 12.75 1.08
N TYR A 37 4.49 12.99 -0.18
CA TYR A 37 3.47 13.92 -0.65
C TYR A 37 2.52 13.25 -1.64
N VAL A 38 1.23 13.54 -1.50
CA VAL A 38 0.19 13.16 -2.47
C VAL A 38 -0.63 14.40 -2.79
N HIS A 39 -0.80 14.70 -4.05
CA HIS A 39 -1.60 15.84 -4.49
C HIS A 39 -3.05 15.72 -3.93
N PRO A 40 -3.65 16.79 -3.39
CA PRO A 40 -4.94 16.73 -2.69
C PRO A 40 -6.06 16.05 -3.49
N GLN A 41 -6.19 16.33 -4.79
CA GLN A 41 -7.20 15.72 -5.66
C GLN A 41 -7.01 14.22 -5.88
N TYR A 42 -5.84 13.69 -5.57
CA TYR A 42 -5.47 12.28 -5.74
C TYR A 42 -5.33 11.54 -4.40
N MET A 43 -5.66 12.20 -3.30
CA MET A 43 -5.72 11.56 -1.98
C MET A 43 -6.77 10.46 -1.96
N ARG A 44 -6.65 9.53 -0.99
CA ARG A 44 -7.54 8.36 -0.84
C ARG A 44 -7.47 7.32 -1.96
N ARG A 45 -6.64 7.52 -2.99
CA ARG A 45 -6.39 6.55 -4.08
C ARG A 45 -5.24 5.58 -3.78
N LYS A 46 -4.84 5.47 -2.51
CA LYS A 46 -3.79 4.57 -2.01
C LYS A 46 -2.35 4.88 -2.48
N TYR A 47 -2.11 6.00 -3.17
CA TYR A 47 -0.76 6.34 -3.67
C TYR A 47 0.27 6.53 -2.55
N GLY A 48 -0.07 7.22 -1.46
CA GLY A 48 0.81 7.35 -0.30
C GLY A 48 1.19 6.00 0.31
N ARG A 49 0.22 5.07 0.42
CA ARG A 49 0.47 3.71 0.89
C ARG A 49 1.40 2.94 -0.06
N LYS A 50 1.20 3.07 -1.38
CA LYS A 50 2.04 2.43 -2.39
C LYS A 50 3.48 2.93 -2.30
N LEU A 51 3.68 4.26 -2.23
CA LEU A 51 5.02 4.85 -2.09
C LEU A 51 5.70 4.41 -0.79
N LEU A 52 4.97 4.44 0.34
CA LEU A 52 5.49 4.00 1.63
C LEU A 52 5.92 2.53 1.60
N TYR A 53 5.12 1.68 0.99
CA TYR A 53 5.46 0.26 0.79
C TYR A 53 6.71 0.10 -0.07
N THR A 54 6.80 0.81 -1.20
CA THR A 54 7.97 0.77 -2.11
C THR A 54 9.25 1.20 -1.38
N MET A 55 9.20 2.28 -0.61
CA MET A 55 10.35 2.73 0.19
C MET A 55 10.81 1.68 1.21
N ARG A 56 9.87 1.04 1.91
CA ARG A 56 10.19 0.01 2.91
C ARG A 56 10.80 -1.23 2.28
N VAL A 57 10.25 -1.69 1.16
CA VAL A 57 10.80 -2.83 0.39
C VAL A 57 12.21 -2.49 -0.12
N PHE A 58 12.41 -1.29 -0.65
CA PHE A 58 13.72 -0.82 -1.09
C PHE A 58 14.72 -0.76 0.08
N ALA A 59 14.31 -0.23 1.23
CA ALA A 59 15.14 -0.18 2.42
C ALA A 59 15.60 -1.57 2.88
N ALA A 60 14.71 -2.56 2.81
CA ALA A 60 15.04 -3.94 3.19
C ALA A 60 15.95 -4.62 2.17
N ASN A 61 15.61 -4.55 0.88
CA ASN A 61 16.24 -5.36 -0.15
C ASN A 61 17.53 -4.74 -0.69
N GLU A 62 17.52 -3.43 -0.91
CA GLU A 62 18.66 -2.73 -1.54
C GLU A 62 19.63 -2.13 -0.51
N LEU A 63 19.09 -1.66 0.63
CA LEU A 63 19.91 -1.04 1.67
C LEU A 63 20.19 -1.97 2.84
N GLY A 64 19.59 -3.16 2.91
CA GLY A 64 19.77 -4.13 3.99
C GLY A 64 19.29 -3.62 5.37
N LEU A 65 18.41 -2.63 5.40
CA LEU A 65 17.93 -2.01 6.63
C LEU A 65 16.81 -2.83 7.26
N LYS A 66 16.87 -2.97 8.58
CA LYS A 66 15.80 -3.64 9.35
C LYS A 66 14.64 -2.71 9.69
N LYS A 67 14.88 -1.41 9.77
CA LYS A 67 13.90 -0.39 10.19
C LYS A 67 13.99 0.85 9.32
N VAL A 68 12.87 1.53 9.20
CA VAL A 68 12.76 2.87 8.61
C VAL A 68 12.19 3.83 9.62
N THR A 69 12.57 5.11 9.52
CA THR A 69 12.14 6.17 10.42
C THR A 69 11.49 7.31 9.66
N VAL A 70 10.68 8.07 10.32
CA VAL A 70 10.07 9.29 9.79
C VAL A 70 9.82 10.30 10.91
N ASN A 71 9.98 11.57 10.63
CA ASN A 71 9.53 12.67 11.47
C ASN A 71 8.24 13.23 10.89
N VAL A 72 7.11 12.91 11.52
CA VAL A 72 5.79 13.27 10.98
C VAL A 72 5.45 14.71 11.35
N MET A 73 5.30 15.53 10.33
CA MET A 73 4.79 16.89 10.43
C MET A 73 3.86 17.16 9.23
N PRO A 74 2.64 17.65 9.44
CA PRO A 74 1.99 17.97 10.72
C PRO A 74 1.57 16.71 11.51
N VAL A 75 1.48 16.84 12.84
CA VAL A 75 1.24 15.71 13.77
C VAL A 75 -0.06 14.94 13.45
N TRP A 76 -1.09 15.59 12.92
CA TRP A 76 -2.35 14.93 12.53
C TRP A 76 -2.16 13.87 11.42
N ALA A 77 -1.07 13.94 10.64
CA ALA A 77 -0.76 12.94 9.63
C ALA A 77 -0.25 11.61 10.23
N SER A 78 0.09 11.57 11.53
CA SER A 78 0.58 10.38 12.23
C SER A 78 -0.35 9.17 12.11
N GLY A 79 -1.67 9.41 12.10
CA GLY A 79 -2.66 8.35 11.92
C GLY A 79 -2.51 7.56 10.60
N PHE A 80 -2.00 8.19 9.54
CA PHE A 80 -1.66 7.48 8.31
C PHE A 80 -0.49 6.51 8.53
N PHE A 81 0.56 6.94 9.22
CA PHE A 81 1.73 6.11 9.49
C PHE A 81 1.40 4.96 10.45
N VAL A 82 0.64 5.21 11.53
CA VAL A 82 0.17 4.17 12.44
C VAL A 82 -0.60 3.07 11.70
N LYS A 83 -1.53 3.43 10.81
CA LYS A 83 -2.28 2.48 9.97
C LYS A 83 -1.39 1.66 9.02
N ASN A 84 -0.18 2.13 8.76
CA ASN A 84 0.81 1.44 7.93
C ASN A 84 1.93 0.77 8.76
N GLY A 85 1.72 0.57 10.07
CA GLY A 85 2.59 -0.22 10.93
C GLY A 85 3.74 0.56 11.57
N PHE A 86 3.72 1.90 11.52
CA PHE A 86 4.68 2.72 12.25
C PHE A 86 4.27 2.84 13.72
N LYS A 87 5.27 2.85 14.59
CA LYS A 87 5.12 3.05 16.03
C LYS A 87 5.81 4.35 16.43
N TYR A 88 5.28 5.01 17.45
CA TYR A 88 5.91 6.19 18.01
C TYR A 88 7.25 5.81 18.66
N LEU A 89 8.28 6.62 18.42
CA LEU A 89 9.48 6.61 19.23
C LEU A 89 9.20 7.49 20.43
N VAL A 90 9.31 6.94 21.64
CA VAL A 90 9.19 7.72 22.86
C VAL A 90 10.39 8.65 22.91
N ASN A 91 10.15 9.95 22.90
CA ASN A 91 11.18 10.96 23.10
C ASN A 91 11.11 11.42 24.55
N ASP A 92 12.15 11.11 25.31
CA ASP A 92 12.32 11.59 26.71
C ASP A 92 12.75 13.08 26.76
N ALA A 93 12.60 13.81 25.67
CA ALA A 93 13.03 15.21 25.62
C ALA A 93 11.92 16.16 26.07
N ASN A 94 12.18 16.91 27.14
CA ASN A 94 11.38 18.03 27.66
C ASN A 94 11.39 19.23 26.69
N GLY A 95 10.86 19.08 25.48
CA GLY A 95 10.80 20.15 24.49
C GLY A 95 9.47 20.18 23.75
N GLU A 96 9.09 21.33 23.20
CA GLU A 96 7.97 21.45 22.29
C GLU A 96 8.16 20.49 21.11
N ILE A 97 7.27 19.48 21.01
CA ILE A 97 7.33 18.48 19.95
C ILE A 97 6.74 19.11 18.68
N ILE A 98 7.59 19.67 17.83
CA ILE A 98 7.19 20.22 16.53
C ILE A 98 6.90 19.09 15.53
N TYR A 99 7.48 17.91 15.73
CA TYR A 99 7.27 16.73 14.89
C TYR A 99 7.16 15.47 15.74
N MET A 100 6.51 14.44 15.20
CA MET A 100 6.33 13.16 15.88
C MET A 100 7.26 12.11 15.26
N PRO A 101 8.34 11.69 15.96
CA PRO A 101 9.25 10.68 15.46
C PRO A 101 8.57 9.30 15.48
N MET A 102 8.62 8.59 14.37
CA MET A 102 8.03 7.27 14.23
C MET A 102 8.98 6.30 13.54
N THR A 103 8.84 5.01 13.83
CA THR A 103 9.62 3.92 13.22
C THR A 103 8.74 2.76 12.82
N ALA A 104 9.14 2.03 11.79
CA ALA A 104 8.53 0.77 11.39
C ALA A 104 9.60 -0.21 10.88
N ASP A 105 9.28 -1.50 10.89
CA ASP A 105 10.12 -2.51 10.26
C ASP A 105 10.18 -2.27 8.74
N ALA A 106 11.35 -2.45 8.15
CA ALA A 106 11.55 -2.25 6.72
C ALA A 106 10.77 -3.27 5.89
N ILE A 107 10.68 -4.53 6.35
CA ILE A 107 9.81 -5.54 5.75
C ILE A 107 8.38 -5.31 6.29
N PRO A 108 7.46 -4.78 5.48
CA PRO A 108 6.08 -4.61 5.93
C PRO A 108 5.45 -5.99 6.14
N GLU A 109 4.78 -6.17 7.28
CA GLU A 109 3.89 -7.32 7.43
C GLU A 109 2.91 -7.34 6.26
N VAL A 110 2.98 -8.38 5.45
CA VAL A 110 1.99 -8.63 4.40
C VAL A 110 0.71 -9.04 5.13
N ARG A 111 -0.11 -8.08 5.49
CA ARG A 111 -1.49 -8.39 5.86
C ARG A 111 -2.17 -8.90 4.60
N TYR A 112 -2.17 -10.21 4.44
CA TYR A 112 -3.13 -10.86 3.59
C TYR A 112 -4.51 -10.49 4.16
N GLU A 113 -5.18 -9.49 3.59
CA GLU A 113 -6.62 -9.44 3.71
C GLU A 113 -7.11 -10.77 3.14
N LYS A 114 -7.39 -11.73 4.02
CA LYS A 114 -8.20 -12.89 3.67
C LYS A 114 -9.49 -12.28 3.16
N LYS A 115 -9.61 -12.12 1.83
CA LYS A 115 -10.92 -11.97 1.23
C LYS A 115 -11.67 -13.22 1.67
N HIS A 116 -12.54 -13.06 2.65
CA HIS A 116 -13.53 -14.06 2.99
C HIS A 116 -14.38 -14.23 1.73
N VAL A 117 -13.95 -15.13 0.86
CA VAL A 117 -14.81 -15.64 -0.18
C VAL A 117 -15.86 -16.42 0.60
N SER A 118 -17.06 -15.85 0.67
CA SER A 118 -18.17 -16.47 1.38
C SER A 118 -18.32 -17.89 0.84
N VAL A 119 -18.31 -18.87 1.74
CA VAL A 119 -18.55 -20.30 1.38
C VAL A 119 -19.83 -20.44 0.56
N LYS A 120 -20.84 -19.57 0.79
CA LYS A 120 -22.05 -19.46 -0.02
C LYS A 120 -21.75 -19.08 -1.48
N ALA A 121 -20.81 -18.16 -1.74
CA ALA A 121 -20.45 -17.79 -3.12
C ALA A 121 -19.70 -18.93 -3.82
N LEU A 122 -18.84 -19.68 -3.12
CA LEU A 122 -18.22 -20.89 -3.66
C LEU A 122 -19.23 -22.00 -3.95
N LEU A 123 -20.21 -22.21 -3.07
CA LEU A 123 -21.30 -23.15 -3.30
C LEU A 123 -22.16 -22.79 -4.52
N TRP A 124 -22.46 -21.50 -4.72
CA TRP A 124 -23.17 -21.03 -5.92
C TRP A 124 -22.38 -21.26 -7.21
N ILE A 125 -21.06 -21.09 -7.18
CA ILE A 125 -20.22 -21.34 -8.35
C ILE A 125 -20.07 -22.84 -8.63
N CYS A 126 -19.94 -23.67 -7.58
CA CYS A 126 -19.73 -25.11 -7.74
C CYS A 126 -21.02 -25.90 -8.04
N ILE A 127 -22.18 -25.48 -7.53
CA ILE A 127 -23.46 -26.19 -7.66
C ILE A 127 -24.36 -25.51 -8.69
N GLY A 128 -24.43 -24.19 -8.74
CA GLY A 128 -25.33 -23.46 -9.64
C GLY A 128 -24.93 -23.58 -11.11
N CYS A 129 -23.64 -23.57 -11.41
CA CYS A 129 -23.15 -23.60 -12.79
C CYS A 129 -23.45 -24.96 -13.51
N PRO A 130 -23.14 -26.13 -12.90
CA PRO A 130 -23.45 -27.41 -13.53
C PRO A 130 -24.96 -27.67 -13.63
N VAL A 131 -25.76 -27.25 -12.65
CA VAL A 131 -27.22 -27.38 -12.72
C VAL A 131 -27.82 -26.54 -13.85
N LEU A 132 -27.33 -25.33 -14.06
CA LEU A 132 -27.79 -24.46 -15.15
C LEU A 132 -27.43 -25.06 -16.51
N ILE A 133 -26.25 -25.62 -16.66
CA ILE A 133 -25.79 -26.28 -17.89
C ILE A 133 -26.66 -27.51 -18.20
N THR A 134 -26.97 -28.34 -17.20
CA THR A 134 -27.83 -29.52 -17.38
C THR A 134 -29.24 -29.12 -17.75
N LEU A 135 -29.81 -28.08 -17.17
CA LEU A 135 -31.14 -27.57 -17.53
C LEU A 135 -31.18 -27.03 -18.98
N ILE A 136 -30.15 -26.34 -19.41
CA ILE A 136 -30.03 -25.82 -20.77
C ILE A 136 -29.91 -26.98 -21.77
N THR A 137 -29.11 -28.00 -21.47
CA THR A 137 -29.00 -29.19 -22.36
C THR A 137 -30.29 -29.98 -22.44
N ILE A 138 -31.02 -30.15 -21.34
CA ILE A 138 -32.32 -30.82 -21.34
C ILE A 138 -33.33 -30.00 -22.15
N ALA A 139 -33.41 -28.69 -21.97
CA ALA A 139 -34.30 -27.83 -22.74
C ALA A 139 -33.99 -27.88 -24.25
N TYR A 140 -32.69 -27.90 -24.59
CA TYR A 140 -32.24 -27.99 -25.97
C TYR A 140 -32.61 -29.33 -26.61
N THR A 141 -32.43 -30.46 -25.92
CA THR A 141 -32.82 -31.79 -26.40
C THR A 141 -34.30 -31.93 -26.52
N LEU A 142 -35.11 -31.41 -25.59
CA LEU A 142 -36.58 -31.42 -25.70
C LEU A 142 -37.09 -30.57 -26.87
N TYR A 143 -36.44 -29.44 -27.15
CA TYR A 143 -36.79 -28.59 -28.30
C TYR A 143 -36.55 -29.32 -29.63
N TYR A 144 -35.45 -30.07 -29.78
CA TYR A 144 -35.13 -30.80 -31.00
C TYR A 144 -35.85 -32.16 -31.15
N LEU A 145 -36.36 -32.74 -30.05
CA LEU A 145 -37.14 -33.95 -30.10
C LEU A 145 -38.65 -33.72 -30.41
N ASN A 146 -39.10 -32.46 -30.30
CA ASN A 146 -40.48 -32.05 -30.60
C ASN A 146 -40.62 -31.39 -31.98
N VAL A 147 -39.59 -31.43 -32.82
CA VAL A 147 -39.60 -31.10 -34.25
C VAL A 147 -39.44 -32.39 -35.05
#